data_201f3205e2767284ed9d4ab3eecee0ff
#
_entry.id   201f3205e2767284ed9d4ab3eecee0ff
#
_cell.length_a   1.000
_cell.length_b   1.000
_cell.length_c   1.000
_cell.angle_alpha   90.00
_cell.angle_beta   90.00
_cell.angle_gamma   90.00
#
_symmetry.space_group_name_H-M   'P 1'
#
loop_
_entity.id
_entity.type
_entity.pdbx_description
1 polymer ?
#
loop_
_entity_poly.entity_id
_entity_poly.type
_entity_poly.pdbx_seq_one_letter_code
_entity_poly.pdbx_strand_id
1 'polypeptide(L)'
;MLGHYNKKQNKMDENNIKIIGTHHFQDKKDIEEHIDSFNPDIILIELCNGRISMMNNPEQKQKQKFSILGLISKSVNKKAKKEGKEFGSDLKSAYRMAKEKNIKIGLIDRPLVETNVFFKAVPLSEKVAMLNELRKFSNKSIKIEDIINEVENTETEDILKQLKQKCPEIFYYLITSRDEYMINKIKGYLYDNQGKRILIFIGKGHEKKIKDNLGFNQTK
;
A
#
# COMPACT_ATOMS: atom_id res chain seq x y z
N MET A 1 39.14 -12.88 -18.29
CA MET A 1 38.21 -14.00 -18.01
C MET A 1 36.93 -13.39 -17.46
N LEU A 2 35.91 -13.23 -18.31
CA LEU A 2 34.61 -12.72 -17.91
C LEU A 2 33.77 -13.92 -17.52
N GLY A 3 33.52 -14.10 -16.22
CA GLY A 3 32.70 -15.15 -15.70
C GLY A 3 31.26 -14.99 -16.16
N HIS A 4 30.78 -16.00 -16.89
CA HIS A 4 29.39 -16.14 -17.25
C HIS A 4 28.57 -16.32 -15.97
N TYR A 5 27.89 -15.26 -15.53
CA TYR A 5 26.82 -15.36 -14.55
C TYR A 5 25.66 -16.13 -15.20
N ASN A 6 25.61 -17.43 -14.93
CA ASN A 6 24.48 -18.26 -15.26
C ASN A 6 23.25 -17.75 -14.47
N LYS A 7 22.41 -16.92 -15.12
CA LYS A 7 21.06 -16.62 -14.67
C LYS A 7 20.20 -17.88 -14.77
N LYS A 8 20.35 -18.82 -13.84
CA LYS A 8 19.24 -19.69 -13.50
C LYS A 8 18.17 -18.80 -12.89
N GLN A 9 17.20 -18.39 -13.71
CA GLN A 9 15.90 -17.93 -13.23
C GLN A 9 15.29 -19.11 -12.47
N ASN A 10 15.56 -19.19 -11.16
CA ASN A 10 14.80 -20.07 -10.28
C ASN A 10 13.35 -19.60 -10.39
N LYS A 11 12.53 -20.41 -11.05
CA LYS A 11 11.08 -20.23 -11.12
C LYS A 11 10.60 -20.15 -9.68
N MET A 12 10.11 -18.97 -9.27
CA MET A 12 9.51 -18.80 -7.95
C MET A 12 8.36 -19.79 -7.85
N ASP A 13 8.31 -20.56 -6.76
CA ASP A 13 7.20 -21.48 -6.51
C ASP A 13 5.99 -20.63 -6.09
N GLU A 14 5.09 -20.42 -7.05
CA GLU A 14 3.88 -19.60 -6.86
C GLU A 14 3.00 -20.14 -5.71
N ASN A 15 3.11 -21.42 -5.36
CA ASN A 15 2.37 -22.03 -4.26
C ASN A 15 2.84 -21.52 -2.87
N ASN A 16 4.07 -21.01 -2.79
CA ASN A 16 4.65 -20.51 -1.54
C ASN A 16 4.52 -18.99 -1.36
N ILE A 17 3.87 -18.32 -2.30
CA ILE A 17 3.71 -16.86 -2.24
C ILE A 17 2.24 -16.52 -2.47
N LYS A 18 1.65 -15.75 -1.54
CA LYS A 18 0.28 -15.24 -1.67
C LYS A 18 0.26 -13.73 -1.51
N ILE A 19 -0.37 -13.03 -2.46
CA ILE A 19 -0.51 -11.57 -2.44
C ILE A 19 -1.97 -11.23 -2.23
N ILE A 20 -2.25 -10.45 -1.19
CA ILE A 20 -3.59 -9.97 -0.81
C ILE A 20 -3.63 -8.45 -0.97
N GLY A 21 -4.45 -8.00 -1.92
CA GLY A 21 -4.81 -6.60 -2.04
C GLY A 21 -5.90 -6.23 -1.06
N THR A 22 -5.62 -5.37 -0.10
CA THR A 22 -6.57 -4.95 0.93
C THR A 22 -7.28 -3.65 0.54
N HIS A 23 -8.53 -3.52 0.92
CA HIS A 23 -9.37 -2.33 0.63
C HIS A 23 -9.31 -1.26 1.75
N HIS A 24 -8.31 -1.31 2.62
CA HIS A 24 -8.13 -0.41 3.78
C HIS A 24 -9.21 -0.49 4.88
N PHE A 25 -10.21 -1.34 4.74
CA PHE A 25 -11.36 -1.49 5.65
C PHE A 25 -11.75 -2.94 5.87
N GLN A 26 -10.91 -3.91 5.50
CA GLN A 26 -11.19 -5.32 5.75
C GLN A 26 -11.28 -5.61 7.24
N ASP A 27 -12.19 -6.50 7.60
CA ASP A 27 -12.38 -6.90 8.97
C ASP A 27 -11.15 -7.66 9.50
N LYS A 28 -10.92 -7.52 10.80
CA LYS A 28 -9.84 -8.24 11.48
C LYS A 28 -9.93 -9.76 11.22
N LYS A 29 -11.15 -10.29 11.12
CA LYS A 29 -11.41 -11.71 10.89
C LYS A 29 -10.93 -12.18 9.52
N ASP A 30 -11.12 -11.39 8.46
CA ASP A 30 -10.66 -11.76 7.11
C ASP A 30 -9.13 -11.84 7.04
N ILE A 31 -8.46 -10.88 7.71
CA ILE A 31 -6.99 -10.87 7.80
C ILE A 31 -6.48 -12.12 8.54
N GLU A 32 -7.15 -12.49 9.64
CA GLU A 32 -6.83 -13.68 10.42
C GLU A 32 -7.02 -14.96 9.59
N GLU A 33 -8.13 -15.07 8.89
CA GLU A 33 -8.40 -16.21 8.00
C GLU A 33 -7.32 -16.36 6.91
N HIS A 34 -6.89 -15.26 6.31
CA HIS A 34 -5.79 -15.29 5.34
C HIS A 34 -4.46 -15.77 5.95
N ILE A 35 -4.15 -15.35 7.16
CA ILE A 35 -2.91 -15.77 7.86
C ILE A 35 -3.00 -17.25 8.24
N ASP A 36 -4.13 -17.68 8.83
CA ASP A 36 -4.28 -19.03 9.35
C ASP A 36 -4.38 -20.08 8.22
N SER A 37 -5.16 -19.77 7.17
CA SER A 37 -5.29 -20.67 6.03
C SER A 37 -4.00 -20.82 5.22
N PHE A 38 -3.22 -19.74 5.11
CA PHE A 38 -1.96 -19.79 4.37
C PHE A 38 -0.79 -20.26 5.24
N ASN A 39 -0.82 -20.08 6.56
CA ASN A 39 0.23 -20.43 7.53
C ASN A 39 1.64 -19.96 7.09
N PRO A 40 1.89 -18.64 6.98
CA PRO A 40 3.12 -18.10 6.42
C PRO A 40 4.31 -18.18 7.39
N ASP A 41 5.52 -18.37 6.85
CA ASP A 41 6.78 -18.18 7.60
C ASP A 41 7.10 -16.68 7.75
N ILE A 42 6.68 -15.87 6.75
CA ILE A 42 6.99 -14.44 6.68
C ILE A 42 5.74 -13.70 6.17
N ILE A 43 5.45 -12.58 6.82
CA ILE A 43 4.43 -11.64 6.33
C ILE A 43 5.12 -10.33 5.89
N LEU A 44 4.93 -9.96 4.61
CA LEU A 44 5.34 -8.66 4.09
C LEU A 44 4.14 -7.72 4.12
N ILE A 45 4.33 -6.48 4.62
CA ILE A 45 3.23 -5.54 4.82
C ILE A 45 3.60 -4.18 4.24
N GLU A 46 2.68 -3.56 3.52
CA GLU A 46 2.79 -2.18 3.01
C GLU A 46 2.77 -1.15 4.16
N LEU A 47 3.73 -1.28 5.05
CA LEU A 47 4.01 -0.37 6.14
C LEU A 47 5.50 -0.02 6.15
N CYS A 48 5.84 1.09 6.82
CA CYS A 48 7.20 1.46 7.14
C CYS A 48 7.34 1.80 8.63
N ASN A 49 8.56 1.84 9.15
CA ASN A 49 8.83 2.13 10.56
C ASN A 49 8.17 3.43 11.04
N GLY A 50 8.17 4.47 10.20
CA GLY A 50 7.52 5.74 10.54
C GLY A 50 6.00 5.60 10.74
N ARG A 51 5.32 4.78 9.92
CA ARG A 51 3.88 4.49 10.08
C ARG A 51 3.61 3.70 11.36
N ILE A 52 4.45 2.71 11.66
CA ILE A 52 4.34 1.92 12.90
C ILE A 52 4.56 2.81 14.13
N SER A 53 5.58 3.67 14.11
CA SER A 53 5.81 4.63 15.21
C SER A 53 4.60 5.53 15.45
N MET A 54 3.96 6.02 14.37
CA MET A 54 2.74 6.81 14.50
C MET A 54 1.52 6.02 15.00
N MET A 55 1.47 4.72 14.73
CA MET A 55 0.42 3.85 15.29
C MET A 55 0.55 3.72 16.81
N ASN A 56 1.79 3.66 17.31
CA ASN A 56 2.09 3.47 18.73
C ASN A 56 2.12 4.78 19.52
N ASN A 57 2.35 5.93 18.87
CA ASN A 57 2.49 7.25 19.51
C ASN A 57 1.49 8.26 18.95
N PRO A 58 0.32 8.45 19.60
CA PRO A 58 -0.72 9.38 19.12
C PRO A 58 -0.25 10.83 19.00
N GLU A 59 0.72 11.26 19.82
CA GLU A 59 1.27 12.63 19.78
C GLU A 59 2.05 12.92 18.48
N GLN A 60 2.73 11.94 17.92
CA GLN A 60 3.41 12.08 16.63
C GLN A 60 2.43 12.26 15.47
N LYS A 61 1.19 11.73 15.58
CA LYS A 61 0.10 11.99 14.65
C LYS A 61 -0.28 13.48 14.58
N GLN A 62 -0.14 14.23 15.67
CA GLN A 62 -0.51 15.65 15.69
C GLN A 62 0.45 16.52 14.88
N LYS A 63 1.76 16.25 14.92
CA LYS A 63 2.77 17.03 14.18
C LYS A 63 2.65 16.94 12.66
N GLN A 64 2.08 15.83 12.14
CA GLN A 64 1.85 15.67 10.68
C GLN A 64 0.52 16.27 10.18
N LYS A 65 -0.38 16.71 11.05
CA LYS A 65 -1.69 17.26 10.67
C LYS A 65 -1.60 18.51 9.78
N PHE A 66 -0.47 19.18 9.76
CA PHE A 66 -0.22 20.40 8.97
C PHE A 66 0.44 20.15 7.61
N SER A 67 0.73 18.91 7.24
CA SER A 67 1.19 18.56 5.89
C SER A 67 0.01 18.32 4.95
N ILE A 68 0.22 18.52 3.63
CA ILE A 68 -0.82 18.21 2.62
C ILE A 68 -1.17 16.73 2.65
N LEU A 69 -0.20 15.84 2.86
CA LEU A 69 -0.44 14.42 3.09
C LEU A 69 -1.31 14.17 4.33
N GLY A 70 -1.10 14.97 5.38
CA GLY A 70 -1.96 14.98 6.58
C GLY A 70 -3.39 15.47 6.29
N LEU A 71 -3.57 16.43 5.38
CA LEU A 71 -4.90 16.90 4.95
C LEU A 71 -5.63 15.84 4.13
N ILE A 72 -4.96 15.13 3.22
CA ILE A 72 -5.51 13.99 2.47
C ILE A 72 -5.96 12.91 3.44
N SER A 73 -5.06 12.48 4.30
CA SER A 73 -5.31 11.47 5.34
C SER A 73 -6.48 11.87 6.25
N LYS A 74 -6.59 13.17 6.59
CA LYS A 74 -7.68 13.70 7.42
C LYS A 74 -9.03 13.67 6.69
N SER A 75 -9.06 14.00 5.40
CA SER A 75 -10.28 13.97 4.58
C SER A 75 -10.81 12.54 4.43
N VAL A 76 -9.94 11.59 4.10
CA VAL A 76 -10.28 10.16 4.00
C VAL A 76 -10.72 9.60 5.36
N ASN A 77 -9.97 9.88 6.44
CA ASN A 77 -10.32 9.43 7.79
C ASN A 77 -11.62 10.04 8.33
N LYS A 78 -11.95 11.29 7.96
CA LYS A 78 -13.22 11.92 8.37
C LYS A 78 -14.41 11.19 7.74
N LYS A 79 -14.27 10.76 6.49
CA LYS A 79 -15.29 9.99 5.77
C LYS A 79 -15.42 8.59 6.37
N ALA A 80 -14.30 7.88 6.57
CA ALA A 80 -14.24 6.57 7.20
C ALA A 80 -14.88 6.53 8.59
N LYS A 81 -14.59 7.53 9.43
CA LYS A 81 -15.18 7.64 10.78
C LYS A 81 -16.69 7.81 10.79
N LYS A 82 -17.27 8.47 9.78
CA LYS A 82 -18.74 8.59 9.67
C LYS A 82 -19.41 7.23 9.44
N GLU A 83 -18.66 6.27 8.89
CA GLU A 83 -19.11 4.90 8.62
C GLU A 83 -18.62 3.89 9.68
N GLY A 84 -18.07 4.39 10.81
CA GLY A 84 -17.55 3.53 11.88
C GLY A 84 -16.26 2.77 11.54
N LYS A 85 -15.57 3.14 10.45
CA LYS A 85 -14.37 2.47 9.94
C LYS A 85 -13.11 3.30 10.20
N GLU A 86 -11.95 2.65 10.33
CA GLU A 86 -10.64 3.30 10.43
C GLU A 86 -9.81 2.97 9.19
N PHE A 87 -9.40 3.99 8.43
CA PHE A 87 -8.57 3.81 7.23
C PHE A 87 -7.24 3.13 7.56
N GLY A 88 -6.90 2.08 6.81
CA GLY A 88 -5.69 1.28 7.00
C GLY A 88 -5.74 0.38 8.24
N SER A 89 -6.95 0.04 8.73
CA SER A 89 -7.14 -0.90 9.84
C SER A 89 -6.65 -2.30 9.51
N ASP A 90 -6.79 -2.72 8.27
CA ASP A 90 -6.36 -4.00 7.70
C ASP A 90 -4.85 -4.24 7.83
N LEU A 91 -4.01 -3.33 7.30
CA LEU A 91 -2.55 -3.43 7.39
C LEU A 91 -2.06 -3.37 8.85
N LYS A 92 -2.75 -2.58 9.70
CA LYS A 92 -2.46 -2.54 11.14
C LYS A 92 -2.84 -3.86 11.80
N SER A 93 -3.96 -4.45 11.44
CA SER A 93 -4.40 -5.76 11.94
C SER A 93 -3.43 -6.84 11.51
N ALA A 94 -3.02 -6.87 10.24
CA ALA A 94 -2.01 -7.80 9.75
C ALA A 94 -0.69 -7.69 10.54
N TYR A 95 -0.23 -6.45 10.82
CA TYR A 95 0.98 -6.22 11.60
C TYR A 95 0.85 -6.73 13.05
N ARG A 96 -0.28 -6.44 13.72
CA ARG A 96 -0.51 -6.88 15.10
C ARG A 96 -0.61 -8.38 15.21
N MET A 97 -1.38 -9.01 14.33
CA MET A 97 -1.53 -10.47 14.28
C MET A 97 -0.22 -11.19 14.00
N ALA A 98 0.58 -10.68 13.05
CA ALA A 98 1.89 -11.24 12.78
C ALA A 98 2.79 -11.20 14.03
N LYS A 99 2.70 -10.12 14.83
CA LYS A 99 3.41 -10.01 16.12
C LYS A 99 2.86 -11.00 17.17
N GLU A 100 1.55 -11.07 17.32
CA GLU A 100 0.87 -11.97 18.27
C GLU A 100 1.18 -13.44 17.98
N LYS A 101 1.25 -13.81 16.70
CA LYS A 101 1.58 -15.18 16.24
C LYS A 101 3.09 -15.44 16.09
N ASN A 102 3.95 -14.47 16.46
CA ASN A 102 5.42 -14.56 16.32
C ASN A 102 5.89 -14.87 14.89
N ILE A 103 5.17 -14.41 13.87
CA ILE A 103 5.53 -14.57 12.46
C ILE A 103 6.52 -13.46 12.08
N LYS A 104 7.56 -13.80 11.31
CA LYS A 104 8.55 -12.83 10.82
C LYS A 104 7.88 -11.77 9.95
N ILE A 105 8.15 -10.48 10.22
CA ILE A 105 7.55 -9.35 9.50
C ILE A 105 8.60 -8.66 8.63
N GLY A 106 8.24 -8.39 7.37
CA GLY A 106 8.96 -7.52 6.48
C GLY A 106 8.15 -6.26 6.15
N LEU A 107 8.74 -5.09 6.32
CA LEU A 107 8.13 -3.82 5.98
C LEU A 107 8.58 -3.41 4.58
N ILE A 108 7.63 -3.24 3.67
CA ILE A 108 7.92 -3.04 2.25
C ILE A 108 7.59 -1.65 1.73
N ASP A 109 6.90 -0.80 2.51
CA ASP A 109 6.57 0.56 2.08
C ASP A 109 7.75 1.53 2.28
N ARG A 110 7.74 2.57 1.45
CA ARG A 110 8.75 3.64 1.48
C ARG A 110 8.74 4.38 2.83
N PRO A 111 9.91 4.75 3.36
CA PRO A 111 10.00 5.59 4.55
C PRO A 111 9.26 6.91 4.40
N LEU A 112 8.47 7.30 5.43
CA LEU A 112 7.70 8.55 5.42
C LEU A 112 8.56 9.80 5.21
N VAL A 113 9.81 9.76 5.68
CA VAL A 113 10.76 10.86 5.51
C VAL A 113 11.02 11.12 4.02
N GLU A 114 11.21 10.07 3.21
CA GLU A 114 11.42 10.20 1.77
C GLU A 114 10.17 10.77 1.08
N THR A 115 8.98 10.26 1.44
CA THR A 115 7.71 10.79 0.91
C THR A 115 7.57 12.28 1.21
N ASN A 116 7.95 12.73 2.40
CA ASN A 116 7.90 14.15 2.77
C ASN A 116 8.90 15.00 1.99
N VAL A 117 10.11 14.49 1.73
CA VAL A 117 11.13 15.17 0.91
C VAL A 117 10.62 15.34 -0.51
N PHE A 118 10.14 14.29 -1.15
CA PHE A 118 9.56 14.35 -2.49
C PHE A 118 8.41 15.34 -2.57
N PHE A 119 7.50 15.30 -1.59
CA PHE A 119 6.36 16.19 -1.59
C PHE A 119 6.75 17.69 -1.45
N LYS A 120 7.84 17.99 -0.77
CA LYS A 120 8.38 19.37 -0.71
C LYS A 120 8.85 19.84 -2.08
N ALA A 121 9.47 18.98 -2.87
CA ALA A 121 9.99 19.28 -4.20
C ALA A 121 8.89 19.47 -5.28
N VAL A 122 7.68 18.94 -5.06
CA VAL A 122 6.56 19.08 -6.00
C VAL A 122 6.19 20.55 -6.25
N PRO A 123 5.92 20.97 -7.49
CA PRO A 123 5.47 22.33 -7.82
C PRO A 123 4.22 22.76 -7.06
N LEU A 124 4.14 24.04 -6.69
CA LEU A 124 3.00 24.57 -5.97
C LEU A 124 1.70 24.44 -6.77
N SER A 125 1.79 24.60 -8.10
CA SER A 125 0.65 24.42 -9.02
C SER A 125 0.00 23.04 -8.89
N GLU A 126 0.79 21.98 -8.81
CA GLU A 126 0.26 20.62 -8.61
C GLU A 126 -0.33 20.42 -7.22
N LYS A 127 0.28 21.02 -6.19
CA LYS A 127 -0.28 20.99 -4.83
C LYS A 127 -1.67 21.65 -4.78
N VAL A 128 -1.84 22.79 -5.48
CA VAL A 128 -3.14 23.49 -5.59
C VAL A 128 -4.13 22.66 -6.41
N ALA A 129 -3.70 22.09 -7.54
CA ALA A 129 -4.55 21.23 -8.37
C ALA A 129 -5.05 20.02 -7.58
N MET A 130 -4.17 19.36 -6.84
CA MET A 130 -4.53 18.24 -5.97
C MET A 130 -5.53 18.62 -4.87
N LEU A 131 -5.37 19.79 -4.23
CA LEU A 131 -6.33 20.27 -3.23
C LEU A 131 -7.70 20.50 -3.84
N ASN A 132 -7.77 21.02 -5.08
CA ASN A 132 -9.03 21.22 -5.79
C ASN A 132 -9.71 19.88 -6.13
N GLU A 133 -8.95 18.87 -6.58
CA GLU A 133 -9.52 17.55 -6.83
C GLU A 133 -10.02 16.89 -5.52
N LEU A 134 -9.28 17.02 -4.42
CA LEU A 134 -9.72 16.53 -3.11
C LEU A 134 -11.00 17.21 -2.60
N ARG A 135 -11.18 18.53 -2.89
CA ARG A 135 -12.42 19.24 -2.55
C ARG A 135 -13.60 18.70 -3.35
N LYS A 136 -13.44 18.49 -4.66
CA LYS A 136 -14.47 17.88 -5.51
C LYS A 136 -14.86 16.50 -4.99
N PHE A 137 -13.88 15.68 -4.64
CA PHE A 137 -14.08 14.35 -4.08
C PHE A 137 -14.80 14.38 -2.72
N SER A 138 -14.44 15.35 -1.84
CA SER A 138 -15.09 15.52 -0.53
C SER A 138 -16.55 15.95 -0.63
N ASN A 139 -16.93 16.67 -1.70
CA ASN A 139 -18.28 17.17 -1.91
C ASN A 139 -19.21 16.18 -2.62
N LYS A 140 -18.68 15.14 -3.26
CA LYS A 140 -19.48 14.05 -3.80
C LYS A 140 -20.01 13.19 -2.65
N SER A 141 -21.31 12.86 -2.67
CA SER A 141 -21.97 11.93 -1.73
C SER A 141 -21.61 10.47 -2.00
N ILE A 142 -20.36 10.19 -2.34
CA ILE A 142 -19.89 8.84 -2.63
C ILE A 142 -19.67 8.13 -1.29
N LYS A 143 -20.35 7.01 -1.04
CA LYS A 143 -20.09 6.18 0.15
C LYS A 143 -18.71 5.54 0.05
N ILE A 144 -18.09 5.25 1.20
CA ILE A 144 -16.78 4.56 1.22
C ILE A 144 -16.91 3.16 0.61
N GLU A 145 -18.06 2.52 0.76
CA GLU A 145 -18.38 1.25 0.12
C GLU A 145 -18.34 1.34 -1.41
N ASP A 146 -18.82 2.44 -1.98
CA ASP A 146 -18.73 2.71 -3.41
C ASP A 146 -17.27 2.86 -3.86
N ILE A 147 -16.43 3.51 -3.04
CA ILE A 147 -14.97 3.63 -3.30
C ILE A 147 -14.29 2.26 -3.18
N ILE A 148 -14.72 1.41 -2.26
CA ILE A 148 -14.18 0.07 -2.05
C ILE A 148 -14.61 -0.86 -3.18
N ASN A 149 -15.88 -0.80 -3.59
CA ASN A 149 -16.44 -1.60 -4.65
C ASN A 149 -16.03 -1.10 -6.04
N GLU A 150 -15.77 0.21 -6.19
CA GLU A 150 -15.36 0.88 -7.42
C GLU A 150 -13.86 0.74 -7.74
N VAL A 151 -13.04 0.12 -6.88
CA VAL A 151 -11.67 -0.27 -7.26
C VAL A 151 -11.68 -1.28 -8.42
N GLU A 152 -12.82 -1.91 -8.69
CA GLU A 152 -13.08 -2.71 -9.90
C GLU A 152 -13.87 -1.94 -10.97
N ASN A 153 -14.32 -0.70 -10.72
CA ASN A 153 -15.14 0.09 -11.61
C ASN A 153 -14.41 1.31 -12.20
N THR A 154 -14.84 1.71 -13.38
CA THR A 154 -14.32 2.80 -14.23
C THR A 154 -14.03 4.13 -13.54
N GLU A 155 -14.73 4.48 -12.46
CA GLU A 155 -14.55 5.78 -11.78
C GLU A 155 -13.21 5.91 -11.01
N THR A 156 -12.67 4.85 -10.46
CA THR A 156 -11.36 4.89 -9.79
C THR A 156 -10.22 5.01 -10.79
N GLU A 157 -10.33 4.32 -11.92
CA GLU A 157 -9.39 4.50 -13.04
C GLU A 157 -9.43 5.93 -13.57
N ASP A 158 -10.63 6.54 -13.66
CA ASP A 158 -10.80 7.93 -14.07
C ASP A 158 -10.21 8.92 -13.06
N ILE A 159 -10.36 8.68 -11.75
CA ILE A 159 -9.73 9.51 -10.69
C ILE A 159 -8.20 9.41 -10.79
N LEU A 160 -7.65 8.23 -10.91
CA LEU A 160 -6.21 8.02 -11.07
C LEU A 160 -5.70 8.66 -12.37
N LYS A 161 -6.45 8.55 -13.47
CA LYS A 161 -6.13 9.17 -14.75
C LYS A 161 -6.16 10.71 -14.65
N GLN A 162 -7.17 11.28 -14.00
CA GLN A 162 -7.24 12.72 -13.75
C GLN A 162 -6.10 13.20 -12.85
N LEU A 163 -5.78 12.46 -11.79
CA LEU A 163 -4.66 12.78 -10.91
C LEU A 163 -3.34 12.74 -11.68
N LYS A 164 -3.13 11.72 -12.51
CA LYS A 164 -1.94 11.60 -13.37
C LYS A 164 -1.81 12.77 -14.36
N GLN A 165 -2.93 13.23 -14.94
CA GLN A 165 -2.93 14.34 -15.90
C GLN A 165 -2.69 15.71 -15.23
N LYS A 166 -3.31 15.95 -14.08
CA LYS A 166 -3.29 17.27 -13.41
C LYS A 166 -2.16 17.44 -12.41
N CYS A 167 -1.66 16.33 -11.87
CA CYS A 167 -0.67 16.28 -10.82
C CYS A 167 0.36 15.17 -11.11
N PRO A 168 1.08 15.22 -12.25
CA PRO A 168 1.95 14.11 -12.70
C PRO A 168 3.08 13.81 -11.72
N GLU A 169 3.72 14.82 -11.13
CA GLU A 169 4.77 14.64 -10.13
C GLU A 169 4.22 14.00 -8.84
N ILE A 170 3.07 14.48 -8.36
CA ILE A 170 2.41 13.90 -7.20
C ILE A 170 2.04 12.43 -7.47
N PHE A 171 1.47 12.15 -8.66
CA PHE A 171 1.12 10.80 -9.07
C PHE A 171 2.35 9.90 -9.11
N TYR A 172 3.44 10.38 -9.72
CA TYR A 172 4.70 9.64 -9.80
C TYR A 172 5.21 9.29 -8.39
N TYR A 173 5.30 10.27 -7.49
CA TYR A 173 5.86 10.03 -6.15
C TYR A 173 4.97 9.21 -5.22
N LEU A 174 3.65 9.40 -5.28
CA LEU A 174 2.72 8.70 -4.38
C LEU A 174 2.34 7.30 -4.86
N ILE A 175 2.39 7.05 -6.17
CA ILE A 175 1.96 5.79 -6.77
C ILE A 175 3.13 5.09 -7.45
N THR A 176 3.60 5.63 -8.60
CA THR A 176 4.53 4.90 -9.49
C THR A 176 5.84 4.53 -8.80
N SER A 177 6.54 5.49 -8.27
CA SER A 177 7.85 5.29 -7.64
C SER A 177 7.75 4.54 -6.30
N ARG A 178 6.58 4.60 -5.66
CA ARG A 178 6.28 3.80 -4.47
C ARG A 178 6.06 2.32 -4.81
N ASP A 179 5.36 2.03 -5.92
CA ASP A 179 5.25 0.67 -6.45
C ASP A 179 6.61 0.06 -6.75
N GLU A 180 7.47 0.82 -7.45
CA GLU A 180 8.83 0.38 -7.80
C GLU A 180 9.65 0.06 -6.54
N TYR A 181 9.54 0.89 -5.50
CA TYR A 181 10.19 0.65 -4.22
C TYR A 181 9.69 -0.65 -3.58
N MET A 182 8.36 -0.85 -3.51
CA MET A 182 7.77 -2.06 -2.94
C MET A 182 8.15 -3.31 -3.73
N ILE A 183 8.10 -3.26 -5.07
CA ILE A 183 8.50 -4.38 -5.94
C ILE A 183 9.95 -4.78 -5.67
N ASN A 184 10.88 -3.82 -5.59
CA ASN A 184 12.28 -4.10 -5.32
C ASN A 184 12.48 -4.70 -3.93
N LYS A 185 11.77 -4.20 -2.91
CA LYS A 185 11.79 -4.77 -1.56
C LYS A 185 11.26 -6.21 -1.54
N ILE A 186 10.13 -6.46 -2.19
CA ILE A 186 9.54 -7.81 -2.27
C ILE A 186 10.52 -8.75 -2.97
N LYS A 187 11.08 -8.37 -4.12
CA LYS A 187 12.08 -9.18 -4.84
C LYS A 187 13.28 -9.54 -3.95
N GLY A 188 13.79 -8.61 -3.16
CA GLY A 188 14.85 -8.87 -2.19
C GLY A 188 14.44 -9.91 -1.14
N TYR A 189 13.26 -9.74 -0.54
CA TYR A 189 12.74 -10.73 0.43
C TYR A 189 12.56 -12.12 -0.19
N LEU A 190 12.02 -12.21 -1.40
CA LEU A 190 11.83 -13.48 -2.10
C LEU A 190 13.17 -14.15 -2.42
N TYR A 191 14.17 -13.37 -2.81
CA TYR A 191 15.52 -13.88 -3.08
C TYR A 191 16.20 -14.44 -1.81
N ASP A 192 16.11 -13.69 -0.70
CA ASP A 192 16.77 -14.03 0.56
C ASP A 192 16.07 -15.17 1.33
N ASN A 193 14.80 -15.49 1.00
CA ASN A 193 13.98 -16.45 1.74
C ASN A 193 13.34 -17.50 0.82
N GLN A 194 14.15 -18.09 -0.06
CA GLN A 194 13.70 -19.14 -0.99
C GLN A 194 13.12 -20.35 -0.22
N GLY A 195 12.02 -20.90 -0.75
CA GLY A 195 11.33 -22.04 -0.14
C GLY A 195 10.47 -21.70 1.09
N LYS A 196 10.46 -20.43 1.54
CA LYS A 196 9.58 -19.97 2.62
C LYS A 196 8.21 -19.59 2.09
N ARG A 197 7.20 -19.80 2.93
CA ARG A 197 5.82 -19.34 2.64
C ARG A 197 5.71 -17.87 3.00
N ILE A 198 5.47 -17.04 2.00
CA ILE A 198 5.45 -15.58 2.14
C ILE A 198 4.07 -15.03 1.81
N LEU A 199 3.41 -14.43 2.78
CA LEU A 199 2.14 -13.74 2.63
C LEU A 199 2.39 -12.24 2.54
N ILE A 200 1.81 -11.58 1.54
CA ILE A 200 2.06 -10.16 1.25
C ILE A 200 0.73 -9.40 1.35
N PHE A 201 0.64 -8.44 2.26
CA PHE A 201 -0.49 -7.52 2.39
C PHE A 201 -0.13 -6.15 1.83
N ILE A 202 -0.87 -5.72 0.83
CA ILE A 202 -0.72 -4.43 0.13
C ILE A 202 -2.08 -3.80 -0.13
N GLY A 203 -2.14 -2.48 -0.30
CA GLY A 203 -3.35 -1.81 -0.75
C GLY A 203 -3.79 -2.28 -2.13
N LYS A 204 -5.09 -2.44 -2.36
CA LYS A 204 -5.68 -2.98 -3.61
C LYS A 204 -5.18 -2.26 -4.86
N GLY A 205 -5.02 -0.94 -4.79
CA GLY A 205 -4.51 -0.13 -5.91
C GLY A 205 -3.10 -0.47 -6.39
N HIS A 206 -2.30 -1.19 -5.57
CA HIS A 206 -0.95 -1.62 -5.90
C HIS A 206 -0.88 -3.08 -6.39
N GLU A 207 -1.95 -3.86 -6.13
CA GLU A 207 -1.95 -5.32 -6.30
C GLU A 207 -1.64 -5.76 -7.72
N LYS A 208 -2.38 -5.22 -8.70
CA LYS A 208 -2.21 -5.60 -10.12
C LYS A 208 -0.78 -5.36 -10.58
N LYS A 209 -0.26 -4.14 -10.36
CA LYS A 209 1.08 -3.78 -10.82
C LYS A 209 2.17 -4.61 -10.15
N ILE A 210 2.01 -4.92 -8.86
CA ILE A 210 2.97 -5.75 -8.13
C ILE A 210 2.91 -7.19 -8.62
N LYS A 211 1.72 -7.78 -8.80
CA LYS A 211 1.54 -9.12 -9.37
C LYS A 211 2.17 -9.24 -10.75
N ASP A 212 1.88 -8.31 -11.66
CA ASP A 212 2.43 -8.30 -13.02
C ASP A 212 3.96 -8.26 -13.02
N ASN A 213 4.56 -7.42 -12.16
CA ASN A 213 6.03 -7.28 -12.08
C ASN A 213 6.75 -8.45 -11.39
N LEU A 214 6.04 -9.23 -10.60
CA LEU A 214 6.56 -10.44 -9.95
C LEU A 214 6.30 -11.71 -10.79
N GLY A 215 5.58 -11.59 -11.91
CA GLY A 215 5.27 -12.71 -12.79
C GLY A 215 4.07 -13.55 -12.33
N PHE A 216 3.30 -13.06 -11.35
CA PHE A 216 2.04 -13.68 -10.93
C PHE A 216 0.95 -13.29 -11.93
N ASN A 217 0.93 -13.91 -13.10
CA ASN A 217 -0.14 -13.73 -14.06
C ASN A 217 -1.43 -14.31 -13.47
N GLN A 218 -2.51 -13.55 -13.60
CA GLN A 218 -3.85 -14.02 -13.29
C GLN A 218 -4.09 -15.30 -14.11
N THR A 219 -4.14 -16.43 -13.44
CA THR A 219 -4.78 -17.62 -14.01
C THR A 219 -6.20 -17.20 -14.37
N LYS A 220 -6.50 -17.30 -15.67
CA LYS A 220 -7.82 -17.08 -16.25
C LYS A 220 -8.85 -18.00 -15.60
#